data_2a7b79c3f34e51616c96f607191af598
#
_entry.id   2a7b79c3f34e51616c96f607191af598
#
_cell.length_a   1.000
_cell.length_b   1.000
_cell.length_c   1.000
_cell.angle_alpha   90.00
_cell.angle_beta   90.00
_cell.angle_gamma   90.00
#
_symmetry.space_group_name_H-M   'P 1'
#
loop_
_entity.id
_entity.type
_entity.pdbx_description
1 polymer ?
#
loop_
_entity_poly.entity_id
_entity_poly.type
_entity_poly.pdbx_seq_one_letter_code
_entity_poly.pdbx_strand_id
1 'polypeptide(L)'
;QVDAVGGVVMMLKGANSADVVNRVKQKMTTIQKSLPSDVIIEPYLDRTDLVNRAISTVQKNLLEGALIVIFVLVLFLGNFRAGLIVASAIPLSMLFALGMMNVFGVSANLMSLGAIDFGLIVDGAVIIVESIFHRISTSKVNAGTKKLTTAQMDETVFESAKRMMNSAAFGQIIILIVYLPILSLIGIEGKM
;
A
#
# COMPACT_ATOMS: atom_id res chain seq x y z
N GLN A 1 -29.71 15.58 -36.41
CA GLN A 1 -28.28 15.86 -36.19
C GLN A 1 -28.23 17.17 -35.42
N VAL A 2 -27.58 17.17 -34.27
CA VAL A 2 -27.32 18.38 -33.48
C VAL A 2 -25.90 18.79 -33.79
N ASP A 3 -25.67 20.00 -34.24
CA ASP A 3 -24.33 20.53 -34.48
C ASP A 3 -23.64 20.69 -33.13
N ALA A 4 -22.50 20.06 -32.97
CA ALA A 4 -21.67 20.11 -31.76
C ALA A 4 -20.29 20.69 -32.08
N VAL A 5 -19.83 21.62 -31.26
CA VAL A 5 -18.45 22.14 -31.33
C VAL A 5 -17.63 21.50 -30.26
N GLY A 6 -16.56 20.80 -30.63
CA GLY A 6 -15.65 20.18 -29.71
C GLY A 6 -14.49 21.10 -29.33
N GLY A 7 -14.15 21.14 -28.03
CA GLY A 7 -12.97 21.81 -27.50
C GLY A 7 -12.07 20.83 -26.74
N VAL A 8 -10.76 21.01 -26.84
CA VAL A 8 -9.79 20.19 -26.10
C VAL A 8 -8.98 21.09 -25.19
N VAL A 9 -8.99 20.77 -23.90
CA VAL A 9 -8.13 21.43 -22.91
C VAL A 9 -6.89 20.58 -22.68
N MET A 10 -5.73 21.14 -22.99
CA MET A 10 -4.45 20.48 -22.81
C MET A 10 -3.75 20.97 -21.54
N MET A 11 -3.13 20.06 -20.84
CA MET A 11 -2.36 20.32 -19.62
C MET A 11 -0.90 20.61 -19.96
N LEU A 12 -0.30 21.56 -19.25
CA LEU A 12 1.15 21.80 -19.34
C LEU A 12 1.94 20.66 -18.69
N LYS A 13 3.07 20.35 -19.27
CA LYS A 13 3.98 19.30 -18.76
C LYS A 13 4.41 19.66 -17.33
N GLY A 14 4.22 18.71 -16.39
CA GLY A 14 4.57 18.88 -14.97
C GLY A 14 3.45 19.45 -14.07
N ALA A 15 2.30 19.83 -14.63
CA ALA A 15 1.15 20.21 -13.83
C ALA A 15 0.42 18.97 -13.24
N ASN A 16 -0.25 19.13 -12.11
CA ASN A 16 -1.08 18.09 -11.52
C ASN A 16 -2.38 17.94 -12.32
N SER A 17 -2.60 16.78 -12.92
CA SER A 17 -3.76 16.55 -13.78
C SER A 17 -5.09 16.66 -13.03
N ALA A 18 -5.18 16.19 -11.78
CA ALA A 18 -6.39 16.27 -10.97
C ALA A 18 -6.77 17.72 -10.66
N ASP A 19 -5.80 18.57 -10.30
CA ASP A 19 -6.03 19.99 -10.05
C ASP A 19 -6.47 20.73 -11.30
N VAL A 20 -5.83 20.44 -12.44
CA VAL A 20 -6.19 21.08 -13.71
C VAL A 20 -7.63 20.73 -14.10
N VAL A 21 -7.99 19.45 -14.06
CA VAL A 21 -9.35 19.02 -14.40
C VAL A 21 -10.38 19.62 -13.46
N ASN A 22 -10.12 19.66 -12.15
CA ASN A 22 -11.03 20.29 -11.20
C ASN A 22 -11.22 21.78 -11.48
N ARG A 23 -10.16 22.50 -11.79
CA ARG A 23 -10.25 23.92 -12.19
C ARG A 23 -11.03 24.11 -13.49
N VAL A 24 -10.83 23.22 -14.46
CA VAL A 24 -11.60 23.25 -15.73
C VAL A 24 -13.08 23.01 -15.45
N LYS A 25 -13.44 22.00 -14.66
CA LYS A 25 -14.83 21.73 -14.27
C LYS A 25 -15.48 22.94 -13.59
N GLN A 26 -14.77 23.58 -12.65
CA GLN A 26 -15.27 24.79 -11.99
C GLN A 26 -15.49 25.94 -12.99
N LYS A 27 -14.54 26.15 -13.92
CA LYS A 27 -14.68 27.15 -14.97
C LYS A 27 -15.83 26.84 -15.91
N MET A 28 -15.99 25.59 -16.33
CA MET A 28 -17.11 25.15 -17.18
C MET A 28 -18.45 25.43 -16.51
N THR A 29 -18.61 25.15 -15.22
CA THR A 29 -19.81 25.44 -14.45
C THR A 29 -20.11 26.95 -14.41
N THR A 30 -19.06 27.77 -14.33
CA THR A 30 -19.20 29.22 -14.35
C THR A 30 -19.62 29.74 -15.74
N ILE A 31 -18.97 29.20 -16.79
CA ILE A 31 -19.27 29.55 -18.18
C ILE A 31 -20.70 29.11 -18.55
N GLN A 32 -21.13 27.93 -18.14
CA GLN A 32 -22.47 27.41 -18.39
C GLN A 32 -23.56 28.38 -17.89
N LYS A 33 -23.32 29.07 -16.77
CA LYS A 33 -24.28 30.06 -16.22
C LYS A 33 -24.40 31.35 -17.06
N SER A 34 -23.37 31.62 -17.87
CA SER A 34 -23.36 32.81 -18.75
C SER A 34 -23.81 32.54 -20.18
N LEU A 35 -24.04 31.27 -20.51
CA LEU A 35 -24.52 30.85 -21.83
C LEU A 35 -26.04 30.87 -21.91
N PRO A 36 -26.59 31.05 -23.13
CA PRO A 36 -28.02 30.85 -23.39
C PRO A 36 -28.49 29.46 -22.97
N SER A 37 -29.75 29.30 -22.60
CA SER A 37 -30.33 28.06 -22.08
C SER A 37 -30.36 26.89 -23.10
N ASP A 38 -30.17 27.18 -24.36
CA ASP A 38 -30.14 26.25 -25.49
C ASP A 38 -28.72 25.70 -25.75
N VAL A 39 -27.68 26.23 -25.08
CA VAL A 39 -26.29 25.78 -25.21
C VAL A 39 -25.86 25.02 -23.97
N ILE A 40 -25.50 23.76 -24.13
CA ILE A 40 -25.03 22.88 -23.05
C ILE A 40 -23.57 22.53 -23.27
N ILE A 41 -22.75 22.69 -22.23
CA ILE A 41 -21.36 22.22 -22.24
C ILE A 41 -21.32 20.85 -21.56
N GLU A 42 -20.96 19.81 -22.31
CA GLU A 42 -20.88 18.47 -21.81
C GLU A 42 -19.45 17.91 -21.94
N PRO A 43 -18.81 17.51 -20.84
CA PRO A 43 -17.50 16.86 -20.92
C PRO A 43 -17.66 15.43 -21.42
N TYR A 44 -17.30 15.16 -22.66
CA TYR A 44 -17.43 13.82 -23.24
C TYR A 44 -16.23 12.91 -22.97
N LEU A 45 -15.06 13.46 -22.62
CA LEU A 45 -13.88 12.69 -22.25
C LEU A 45 -13.28 13.22 -20.94
N ASP A 46 -13.69 12.64 -19.84
CA ASP A 46 -13.17 12.96 -18.52
C ASP A 46 -12.39 11.79 -17.94
N ARG A 47 -11.07 11.94 -17.90
CA ARG A 47 -10.18 10.92 -17.33
C ARG A 47 -10.22 10.87 -15.81
N THR A 48 -10.73 11.90 -15.15
CA THR A 48 -10.77 11.96 -13.67
C THR A 48 -11.62 10.86 -13.08
N ASP A 49 -12.75 10.56 -13.69
CA ASP A 49 -13.63 9.48 -13.24
C ASP A 49 -12.93 8.11 -13.35
N LEU A 50 -12.15 7.92 -14.40
CA LEU A 50 -11.39 6.70 -14.61
C LEU A 50 -10.26 6.56 -13.58
N VAL A 51 -9.53 7.64 -13.30
CA VAL A 51 -8.49 7.68 -12.28
C VAL A 51 -9.09 7.48 -10.88
N ASN A 52 -10.19 8.15 -10.55
CA ASN A 52 -10.85 7.99 -9.26
C ASN A 52 -11.38 6.57 -9.04
N ARG A 53 -11.98 5.96 -10.08
CA ARG A 53 -12.39 4.55 -10.02
C ARG A 53 -11.21 3.61 -9.82
N ALA A 54 -10.10 3.84 -10.52
CA ALA A 54 -8.89 3.04 -10.36
C ALA A 54 -8.32 3.17 -8.94
N ILE A 55 -8.20 4.39 -8.39
CA ILE A 55 -7.77 4.62 -7.01
C ILE A 55 -8.72 3.93 -6.02
N SER A 56 -10.03 4.10 -6.18
CA SER A 56 -11.03 3.47 -5.31
C SER A 56 -10.95 1.94 -5.37
N THR A 57 -10.74 1.36 -6.55
CA THR A 57 -10.57 -0.08 -6.72
C THR A 57 -9.31 -0.57 -6.01
N VAL A 58 -8.18 0.13 -6.17
CA VAL A 58 -6.94 -0.21 -5.48
C VAL A 58 -7.12 -0.11 -3.96
N GLN A 59 -7.70 0.97 -3.44
CA GLN A 59 -7.97 1.12 -2.01
C GLN A 59 -8.86 -0.01 -1.47
N LYS A 60 -9.91 -0.37 -2.20
CA LYS A 60 -10.81 -1.46 -1.81
C LYS A 60 -10.07 -2.80 -1.78
N ASN A 61 -9.32 -3.13 -2.83
CA ASN A 61 -8.55 -4.37 -2.90
C ASN A 61 -7.48 -4.45 -1.80
N LEU A 62 -6.80 -3.33 -1.51
CA LEU A 62 -5.82 -3.24 -0.43
C LEU A 62 -6.47 -3.49 0.94
N LEU A 63 -7.64 -2.89 1.19
CA LEU A 63 -8.36 -3.07 2.44
C LEU A 63 -8.88 -4.51 2.60
N GLU A 64 -9.50 -5.04 1.55
CA GLU A 64 -10.01 -6.42 1.56
C GLU A 64 -8.85 -7.43 1.73
N GLY A 65 -7.75 -7.26 0.99
CA GLY A 65 -6.55 -8.09 1.13
C GLY A 65 -5.96 -8.02 2.54
N ALA A 66 -5.83 -6.83 3.11
CA ALA A 66 -5.35 -6.65 4.47
C ALA A 66 -6.26 -7.36 5.50
N LEU A 67 -7.59 -7.23 5.36
CA LEU A 67 -8.54 -7.90 6.25
C LEU A 67 -8.45 -9.41 6.17
N ILE A 68 -8.31 -9.97 4.96
CA ILE A 68 -8.12 -11.41 4.76
C ILE A 68 -6.84 -11.88 5.43
N VAL A 69 -5.72 -11.16 5.23
CA VAL A 69 -4.44 -11.50 5.86
C VAL A 69 -4.53 -11.42 7.37
N ILE A 70 -5.15 -10.38 7.94
CA ILE A 70 -5.37 -10.25 9.39
C ILE A 70 -6.19 -11.44 9.91
N PHE A 71 -7.26 -11.79 9.23
CA PHE A 71 -8.11 -12.93 9.61
C PHE A 71 -7.33 -14.25 9.63
N VAL A 72 -6.58 -14.53 8.56
CA VAL A 72 -5.74 -15.72 8.45
C VAL A 72 -4.67 -15.74 9.55
N LEU A 73 -3.99 -14.63 9.80
CA LEU A 73 -2.96 -14.52 10.83
C LEU A 73 -3.53 -14.76 12.24
N VAL A 74 -4.69 -14.18 12.55
CA VAL A 74 -5.37 -14.39 13.84
C VAL A 74 -5.72 -15.86 14.02
N LEU A 75 -6.20 -16.51 12.96
CA LEU A 75 -6.57 -17.92 12.97
C LEU A 75 -5.33 -18.82 13.14
N PHE A 76 -4.26 -18.56 12.44
CA PHE A 76 -3.02 -19.35 12.51
C PHE A 76 -2.27 -19.17 13.83
N LEU A 77 -2.12 -17.94 14.32
CA LEU A 77 -1.43 -17.68 15.57
C LEU A 77 -2.28 -18.01 16.81
N GLY A 78 -3.58 -18.24 16.66
CA GLY A 78 -4.49 -18.53 17.77
C GLY A 78 -4.56 -17.41 18.83
N ASN A 79 -4.00 -16.23 18.52
CA ASN A 79 -3.93 -15.10 19.43
C ASN A 79 -4.19 -13.78 18.69
N PHE A 80 -5.31 -13.14 19.01
CA PHE A 80 -5.74 -11.89 18.39
C PHE A 80 -4.71 -10.76 18.53
N ARG A 81 -4.05 -10.66 19.69
CA ARG A 81 -3.04 -9.61 19.93
C ARG A 81 -1.82 -9.78 19.05
N ALA A 82 -1.34 -11.01 18.88
CA ALA A 82 -0.22 -11.30 17.99
C ALA A 82 -0.57 -11.03 16.54
N GLY A 83 -1.75 -11.48 16.09
CA GLY A 83 -2.25 -11.19 14.76
C GLY A 83 -2.33 -9.68 14.47
N LEU A 84 -2.80 -8.89 15.44
CA LEU A 84 -2.89 -7.43 15.31
C LEU A 84 -1.51 -6.76 15.23
N ILE A 85 -0.53 -7.23 16.00
CA ILE A 85 0.85 -6.72 15.95
C ILE A 85 1.45 -6.96 14.56
N VAL A 86 1.33 -8.18 14.04
CA VAL A 86 1.81 -8.50 12.67
C VAL A 86 1.07 -7.69 11.62
N ALA A 87 -0.25 -7.60 11.74
CA ALA A 87 -1.08 -6.85 10.81
C ALA A 87 -0.74 -5.35 10.77
N SER A 88 -0.26 -4.78 11.89
CA SER A 88 0.18 -3.37 11.92
C SER A 88 1.42 -3.10 11.06
N ALA A 89 2.19 -4.13 10.72
CA ALA A 89 3.32 -3.99 9.80
C ALA A 89 2.88 -3.55 8.40
N ILE A 90 1.69 -3.96 7.95
CA ILE A 90 1.14 -3.61 6.63
C ILE A 90 0.98 -2.08 6.48
N PRO A 91 0.16 -1.40 7.30
CA PRO A 91 -0.03 0.03 7.14
C PRO A 91 1.25 0.83 7.44
N LEU A 92 2.10 0.37 8.36
CA LEU A 92 3.36 1.04 8.66
C LEU A 92 4.34 0.98 7.49
N SER A 93 4.50 -0.18 6.84
CA SER A 93 5.38 -0.32 5.68
C SER A 93 4.84 0.47 4.47
N MET A 94 3.52 0.51 4.27
CA MET A 94 2.91 1.34 3.23
C MET A 94 3.14 2.84 3.48
N LEU A 95 2.93 3.31 4.69
CA LEU A 95 3.18 4.71 5.05
C LEU A 95 4.67 5.06 4.87
N PHE A 96 5.57 4.16 5.24
CA PHE A 96 6.99 4.33 5.01
C PHE A 96 7.32 4.42 3.51
N ALA A 97 6.78 3.51 2.69
CA ALA A 97 7.00 3.50 1.25
C ALA A 97 6.48 4.80 0.59
N LEU A 98 5.25 5.21 0.91
CA LEU A 98 4.67 6.47 0.40
C LEU A 98 5.46 7.70 0.87
N GLY A 99 5.95 7.68 2.11
CA GLY A 99 6.83 8.73 2.63
C GLY A 99 8.14 8.81 1.85
N MET A 100 8.78 7.68 1.56
CA MET A 100 10.00 7.62 0.76
C MET A 100 9.75 8.09 -0.68
N MET A 101 8.66 7.67 -1.32
CA MET A 101 8.28 8.14 -2.65
C MET A 101 8.15 9.66 -2.69
N ASN A 102 7.55 10.27 -1.66
CA ASN A 102 7.43 11.72 -1.56
C ASN A 102 8.79 12.41 -1.39
N VAL A 103 9.67 11.86 -0.56
CA VAL A 103 11.03 12.41 -0.33
C VAL A 103 11.89 12.34 -1.59
N PHE A 104 11.83 11.23 -2.32
CA PHE A 104 12.61 11.05 -3.56
C PHE A 104 11.94 11.60 -4.80
N GLY A 105 10.75 12.20 -4.70
CA GLY A 105 10.01 12.76 -5.83
C GLY A 105 9.55 11.71 -6.85
N VAL A 106 9.39 10.47 -6.42
CA VAL A 106 8.90 9.38 -7.26
C VAL A 106 7.38 9.46 -7.35
N SER A 107 6.84 9.57 -8.55
CA SER A 107 5.39 9.58 -8.75
C SER A 107 4.79 8.19 -8.52
N ALA A 108 3.76 8.11 -7.69
CA ALA A 108 3.00 6.88 -7.51
C ALA A 108 2.28 6.51 -8.81
N ASN A 109 2.56 5.34 -9.34
CA ASN A 109 1.83 4.75 -10.46
C ASN A 109 0.75 3.83 -9.90
N LEU A 110 -0.46 3.88 -10.47
CA LEU A 110 -1.57 3.02 -10.10
C LEU A 110 -1.26 1.53 -10.26
N MET A 111 -0.44 1.17 -11.28
CA MET A 111 0.04 -0.20 -11.45
C MET A 111 0.97 -0.64 -10.33
N SER A 112 1.89 0.23 -9.91
CA SER A 112 2.81 -0.07 -8.81
C SER A 112 2.06 -0.26 -7.48
N LEU A 113 1.04 0.58 -7.22
CA LEU A 113 0.19 0.46 -6.05
C LEU A 113 -0.67 -0.83 -6.09
N GLY A 114 -1.14 -1.24 -7.27
CA GLY A 114 -1.90 -2.47 -7.44
C GLY A 114 -1.06 -3.75 -7.31
N ALA A 115 0.25 -3.65 -7.52
CA ALA A 115 1.20 -4.75 -7.42
C ALA A 115 1.80 -4.92 -6.02
N ILE A 116 1.36 -4.15 -5.02
CA ILE A 116 1.82 -4.33 -3.64
C ILE A 116 1.40 -5.70 -3.14
N ASP A 117 2.38 -6.55 -2.95
CA ASP A 117 2.20 -7.90 -2.41
C ASP A 117 2.23 -7.85 -0.88
N PHE A 118 1.07 -8.03 -0.27
CA PHE A 118 0.95 -8.10 1.18
C PHE A 118 1.70 -9.29 1.77
N GLY A 119 1.84 -10.38 1.02
CA GLY A 119 2.57 -11.56 1.44
C GLY A 119 4.03 -11.19 1.75
N LEU A 120 4.73 -10.59 0.82
CA LEU A 120 6.13 -10.19 0.98
C LEU A 120 6.35 -9.23 2.16
N ILE A 121 5.42 -8.32 2.41
CA ILE A 121 5.51 -7.36 3.51
C ILE A 121 5.34 -8.05 4.86
N VAL A 122 4.44 -9.02 4.93
CA VAL A 122 4.03 -9.65 6.20
C VAL A 122 4.91 -10.83 6.57
N ASP A 123 5.47 -11.54 5.60
CA ASP A 123 6.24 -12.77 5.83
C ASP A 123 7.35 -12.61 6.88
N GLY A 124 8.14 -11.55 6.79
CA GLY A 124 9.18 -11.27 7.76
C GLY A 124 8.64 -11.08 9.18
N ALA A 125 7.54 -10.36 9.33
CA ALA A 125 6.90 -10.09 10.61
C ALA A 125 6.23 -11.35 11.18
N VAL A 126 5.58 -12.16 10.34
CA VAL A 126 4.95 -13.44 10.72
C VAL A 126 5.98 -14.39 11.29
N ILE A 127 7.08 -14.63 10.57
CA ILE A 127 8.15 -15.57 10.98
C ILE A 127 8.73 -15.18 12.33
N ILE A 128 9.00 -13.90 12.55
CA ILE A 128 9.54 -13.39 13.81
C ILE A 128 8.54 -13.61 14.95
N VAL A 129 7.28 -13.21 14.77
CA VAL A 129 6.26 -13.33 15.82
C VAL A 129 5.92 -14.78 16.11
N GLU A 130 5.83 -15.65 15.11
CA GLU A 130 5.62 -17.06 15.28
C GLU A 130 6.77 -17.72 16.09
N SER A 131 8.02 -17.40 15.75
CA SER A 131 9.19 -17.88 16.49
C SER A 131 9.17 -17.44 17.94
N ILE A 132 8.83 -16.18 18.21
CA ILE A 132 8.69 -15.66 19.59
C ILE A 132 7.60 -16.44 20.34
N PHE A 133 6.45 -16.63 19.72
CA PHE A 133 5.33 -17.36 20.33
C PHE A 133 5.68 -18.81 20.66
N HIS A 134 6.28 -19.50 19.71
CA HIS A 134 6.72 -20.88 19.88
C HIS A 134 7.73 -21.00 21.04
N ARG A 135 8.69 -20.07 21.10
CA ARG A 135 9.71 -20.11 22.16
C ARG A 135 9.16 -19.75 23.53
N ILE A 136 8.24 -18.78 23.64
CA ILE A 136 7.54 -18.46 24.89
C ILE A 136 6.74 -19.67 25.37
N SER A 137 6.04 -20.35 24.48
CA SER A 137 5.27 -21.54 24.80
C SER A 137 6.16 -22.66 25.33
N THR A 138 7.27 -22.92 24.64
CA THR A 138 8.25 -23.94 25.03
C THR A 138 8.93 -23.60 26.36
N SER A 139 9.30 -22.33 26.59
CA SER A 139 9.90 -21.87 27.85
C SER A 139 8.95 -22.02 29.03
N LYS A 140 7.66 -21.78 28.86
CA LYS A 140 6.64 -22.01 29.90
C LYS A 140 6.53 -23.49 30.26
N VAL A 141 6.55 -24.36 29.26
CA VAL A 141 6.48 -25.82 29.49
C VAL A 141 7.71 -26.30 30.22
N ASN A 142 8.89 -25.87 29.81
CA ASN A 142 10.17 -26.30 30.41
C ASN A 142 10.35 -25.76 31.85
N ALA A 143 9.84 -24.57 32.14
CA ALA A 143 9.91 -23.98 33.47
C ALA A 143 8.84 -24.53 34.45
N GLY A 144 7.90 -25.35 33.97
CA GLY A 144 6.77 -25.85 34.77
C GLY A 144 5.87 -24.76 35.33
N THR A 145 5.95 -23.55 34.81
CA THR A 145 5.24 -22.37 35.29
C THR A 145 4.26 -21.85 34.24
N LYS A 146 3.07 -21.41 34.71
CA LYS A 146 2.07 -20.80 33.81
C LYS A 146 2.43 -19.38 33.37
N LYS A 147 3.36 -18.71 34.06
CA LYS A 147 3.75 -17.32 33.75
C LYS A 147 5.27 -17.17 33.89
N LEU A 148 5.88 -16.60 32.86
CA LEU A 148 7.25 -16.12 32.89
C LEU A 148 7.29 -14.76 33.60
N THR A 149 8.41 -14.46 34.28
CA THR A 149 8.67 -13.10 34.79
C THR A 149 8.90 -12.14 33.62
N THR A 150 8.70 -10.85 33.83
CA THR A 150 8.88 -9.83 32.78
C THR A 150 10.30 -9.92 32.18
N ALA A 151 11.32 -10.02 33.01
CA ALA A 151 12.71 -10.13 32.55
C ALA A 151 12.96 -11.38 31.68
N GLN A 152 12.41 -12.53 32.07
CA GLN A 152 12.51 -13.77 31.29
C GLN A 152 11.74 -13.67 29.95
N MET A 153 10.62 -12.96 29.97
CA MET A 153 9.84 -12.70 28.75
C MET A 153 10.63 -11.83 27.79
N ASP A 154 11.18 -10.71 28.27
CA ASP A 154 11.95 -9.77 27.44
C ASP A 154 13.19 -10.45 26.83
N GLU A 155 13.92 -11.24 27.62
CA GLU A 155 15.08 -12.00 27.14
C GLU A 155 14.67 -13.03 26.08
N THR A 156 13.59 -13.78 26.32
CA THR A 156 13.09 -14.78 25.37
C THR A 156 12.65 -14.13 24.05
N VAL A 157 11.97 -12.99 24.13
CA VAL A 157 11.54 -12.23 22.95
C VAL A 157 12.74 -11.71 22.17
N PHE A 158 13.69 -11.07 22.86
CA PHE A 158 14.88 -10.50 22.23
C PHE A 158 15.74 -11.57 21.53
N GLU A 159 16.04 -12.68 22.20
CA GLU A 159 16.81 -13.76 21.60
C GLU A 159 16.11 -14.42 20.42
N SER A 160 14.78 -14.61 20.51
CA SER A 160 14.01 -15.20 19.43
C SER A 160 13.97 -14.28 18.20
N ALA A 161 13.71 -12.99 18.43
CA ALA A 161 13.71 -11.98 17.37
C ALA A 161 15.09 -11.87 16.71
N LYS A 162 16.18 -11.78 17.49
CA LYS A 162 17.55 -11.69 16.99
C LYS A 162 17.93 -12.89 16.12
N ARG A 163 17.57 -14.08 16.53
CA ARG A 163 17.87 -15.32 15.79
C ARG A 163 17.15 -15.39 14.45
N MET A 164 15.86 -15.03 14.44
CA MET A 164 15.05 -15.07 13.21
C MET A 164 15.34 -13.88 12.28
N MET A 165 15.68 -12.73 12.84
CA MET A 165 15.95 -11.53 12.05
C MET A 165 17.10 -11.73 11.06
N ASN A 166 18.13 -12.47 11.41
CA ASN A 166 19.23 -12.75 10.49
C ASN A 166 18.77 -13.57 9.28
N SER A 167 17.97 -14.62 9.50
CA SER A 167 17.45 -15.45 8.41
C SER A 167 16.38 -14.70 7.58
N ALA A 168 15.49 -13.96 8.22
CA ALA A 168 14.48 -13.16 7.56
C ALA A 168 15.13 -12.03 6.74
N ALA A 169 16.11 -11.31 7.30
CA ALA A 169 16.83 -10.26 6.59
C ALA A 169 17.58 -10.81 5.36
N PHE A 170 18.18 -11.97 5.45
CA PHE A 170 18.84 -12.60 4.31
C PHE A 170 17.84 -12.91 3.19
N GLY A 171 16.68 -13.48 3.50
CA GLY A 171 15.61 -13.72 2.55
C GLY A 171 15.11 -12.43 1.89
N GLN A 172 14.90 -11.38 2.67
CA GLN A 172 14.46 -10.07 2.16
C GLN A 172 15.51 -9.43 1.25
N ILE A 173 16.80 -9.54 1.57
CA ILE A 173 17.89 -9.04 0.73
C ILE A 173 17.92 -9.76 -0.62
N ILE A 174 17.71 -11.08 -0.64
CA ILE A 174 17.62 -11.85 -1.90
C ILE A 174 16.47 -11.32 -2.76
N ILE A 175 15.30 -11.11 -2.18
CA ILE A 175 14.14 -10.57 -2.88
C ILE A 175 14.48 -9.17 -3.45
N LEU A 176 15.07 -8.29 -2.66
CA LEU A 176 15.49 -6.96 -3.13
C LEU A 176 16.48 -7.04 -4.30
N ILE A 177 17.44 -7.95 -4.26
CA ILE A 177 18.39 -8.15 -5.35
C ILE A 177 17.69 -8.61 -6.64
N VAL A 178 16.69 -9.47 -6.54
CA VAL A 178 15.89 -9.94 -7.69
C VAL A 178 15.10 -8.78 -8.32
N TYR A 179 14.65 -7.80 -7.52
CA TYR A 179 13.96 -6.61 -8.03
C TYR A 179 14.90 -5.52 -8.58
N LEU A 180 16.21 -5.58 -8.30
CA LEU A 180 17.19 -4.60 -8.78
C LEU A 180 17.18 -4.39 -10.32
N PRO A 181 17.09 -5.43 -11.18
CA PRO A 181 17.01 -5.23 -12.62
C PRO A 181 15.81 -4.40 -13.06
N ILE A 182 14.69 -4.47 -12.35
CA ILE A 182 13.48 -3.68 -12.64
C ILE A 182 13.74 -2.19 -12.44
N LEU A 183 14.56 -1.80 -11.46
CA LEU A 183 14.94 -0.41 -11.23
C LEU A 183 15.86 0.16 -12.33
N SER A 184 16.48 -0.69 -13.14
CA SER A 184 17.33 -0.26 -14.26
C SER A 184 16.57 -0.02 -15.57
N LEU A 185 15.25 -0.31 -15.60
CA LEU A 185 14.42 -0.07 -16.78
C LEU A 185 14.28 1.44 -17.02
N ILE A 186 14.65 1.85 -18.25
CA ILE A 186 14.63 3.25 -18.69
C ILE A 186 13.53 3.43 -19.75
N GLY A 187 12.82 4.56 -19.70
CA GLY A 187 11.81 4.91 -20.69
C GLY A 187 10.37 4.70 -20.22
N ILE A 188 9.49 4.24 -21.10
CA ILE A 188 8.07 4.00 -20.81
C ILE A 188 7.91 2.86 -19.80
N GLU A 189 8.73 1.83 -19.93
CA GLU A 189 8.75 0.65 -19.06
C GLU A 189 9.18 0.97 -17.62
N GLY A 190 10.11 1.93 -17.44
CA GLY A 190 10.51 2.39 -16.11
C GLY A 190 9.53 3.37 -15.45
N LYS A 191 8.45 3.76 -16.14
CA LYS A 191 7.38 4.64 -15.63
C LYS A 191 6.09 3.87 -15.29
N MET A 192 6.06 2.57 -15.61
CA MET A 192 4.99 1.66 -15.21
C MET A 192 5.23 1.14 -13.79
#